data_9660f4fba6b0eb7b38166779e364bf75
#
_entry.id   9660f4fba6b0eb7b38166779e364bf75
#
_cell.length_a   1.000
_cell.length_b   1.000
_cell.length_c   1.000
_cell.angle_alpha   90.00
_cell.angle_beta   90.00
_cell.angle_gamma   90.00
#
_symmetry.space_group_name_H-M   'P 1'
#
loop_
_entity.id
_entity.type
_entity.pdbx_description
1 polymer ?
#
loop_
_entity_poly.entity_id
_entity_poly.type
_entity_poly.pdbx_seq_one_letter_code
_entity_poly.pdbx_strand_id
1 'polypeptide(L)'
;MLFLPAKVVEGLLVIGCSSLYSHIFVEGAVSAFNLTNTTIQLLYLILAGWMANSATRYVGEEYRADEGRGLFSTVSTIYVGLCVLVAIGCCITAAVTQSPVYLGGALMFCTYTAFQVLNAALIQLGRVKASILWSLTSAVLKLAVAFALVGGKSNYPSPFPAIFANTIADGVATIGAVFALSLPVVVRLKYFSKPLLNRFLKYGVPLMGVSISVALLNQIDKYLVVGFYGNILYAYYSNNNSIASGLFTMISVGIMRGVYPAVLRGWREGGKAAAKPLLDQGVRLYLL
;
A
#
# COMPACT_ATOMS: atom_id res chain seq x y z
N MET A 1 17.78 10.69 -8.10
CA MET A 1 18.64 9.55 -7.72
C MET A 1 18.41 8.98 -6.31
N LEU A 2 17.90 9.73 -5.33
CA LEU A 2 17.64 9.26 -3.95
C LEU A 2 16.53 8.18 -3.81
N PHE A 3 15.64 8.05 -4.77
CA PHE A 3 14.47 7.17 -4.67
C PHE A 3 14.81 5.67 -4.74
N LEU A 4 15.77 5.30 -5.60
CA LEU A 4 16.17 3.90 -5.78
C LEU A 4 16.80 3.31 -4.52
N PRO A 5 17.83 3.92 -3.90
CA PRO A 5 18.40 3.42 -2.65
C PRO A 5 17.36 3.30 -1.53
N ALA A 6 16.46 4.28 -1.43
CA ALA A 6 15.41 4.26 -0.40
C ALA A 6 14.44 3.08 -0.58
N LYS A 7 14.06 2.74 -1.82
CA LYS A 7 13.21 1.58 -2.11
C LYS A 7 13.91 0.25 -1.88
N VAL A 8 15.22 0.19 -2.12
CA VAL A 8 16.03 -0.98 -1.76
C VAL A 8 16.02 -1.19 -0.24
N VAL A 9 16.27 -0.13 0.54
CA VAL A 9 16.21 -0.20 2.01
C VAL A 9 14.82 -0.59 2.50
N GLU A 10 13.76 0.00 1.95
CA GLU A 10 12.37 -0.35 2.28
C GLU A 10 12.09 -1.84 1.99
N GLY A 11 12.52 -2.36 0.84
CA GLY A 11 12.37 -3.77 0.49
C GLY A 11 13.14 -4.69 1.43
N LEU A 12 14.38 -4.35 1.80
CA LEU A 12 15.16 -5.10 2.79
C LEU A 12 14.50 -5.11 4.17
N LEU A 13 13.90 -3.99 4.59
CA LEU A 13 13.15 -3.92 5.84
C LEU A 13 11.89 -4.80 5.81
N VAL A 14 11.18 -4.85 4.68
CA VAL A 14 10.01 -5.74 4.51
C VAL A 14 10.42 -7.21 4.60
N ILE A 15 11.53 -7.59 3.94
CA ILE A 15 12.10 -8.95 4.05
C ILE A 15 12.52 -9.24 5.51
N GLY A 16 13.18 -8.28 6.16
CA GLY A 16 13.52 -8.38 7.58
C GLY A 16 12.31 -8.55 8.49
N CYS A 17 11.21 -7.83 8.23
CA CYS A 17 9.93 -8.01 8.94
C CYS A 17 9.38 -9.43 8.77
N SER A 18 9.34 -9.93 7.55
CA SER A 18 8.83 -11.27 7.25
C SER A 18 9.66 -12.36 7.95
N SER A 19 10.99 -12.24 7.88
CA SER A 19 11.93 -13.15 8.57
C SER A 19 11.77 -13.07 10.09
N LEU A 20 11.70 -11.87 10.65
CA LEU A 20 11.54 -11.68 12.09
C LEU A 20 10.22 -12.29 12.60
N TYR A 21 9.14 -12.07 11.86
CA TYR A 21 7.83 -12.60 12.24
C TYR A 21 7.80 -14.13 12.25
N SER A 22 8.49 -14.80 11.32
CA SER A 22 8.59 -16.25 11.32
C SER A 22 9.41 -16.83 12.51
N HIS A 23 10.29 -16.05 13.11
CA HIS A 23 11.04 -16.46 14.31
C HIS A 23 10.35 -16.12 15.63
N ILE A 24 9.54 -15.06 15.63
CA ILE A 24 8.88 -14.58 16.87
C ILE A 24 7.53 -15.28 17.10
N PHE A 25 6.76 -15.50 16.03
CA PHE A 25 5.39 -16.01 16.14
C PHE A 25 5.32 -17.50 15.78
N VAL A 26 4.38 -18.22 16.42
CA VAL A 26 4.04 -19.57 15.97
C VAL A 26 3.42 -19.55 14.57
N GLU A 27 3.54 -20.64 13.84
CA GLU A 27 3.12 -20.76 12.43
C GLU A 27 1.65 -20.35 12.21
N GLY A 28 0.76 -20.73 13.11
CA GLY A 28 -0.65 -20.33 13.07
C GLY A 28 -0.88 -18.82 13.19
N ALA A 29 -0.07 -18.13 14.02
CA ALA A 29 -0.13 -16.68 14.16
C ALA A 29 0.44 -15.95 12.93
N VAL A 30 1.54 -16.47 12.36
CA VAL A 30 2.12 -15.97 11.10
C VAL A 30 1.10 -16.12 9.96
N SER A 31 0.47 -17.28 9.86
CA SER A 31 -0.58 -17.55 8.86
C SER A 31 -1.74 -16.56 8.99
N ALA A 32 -2.29 -16.41 10.19
CA ALA A 32 -3.40 -15.50 10.45
C ALA A 32 -3.05 -14.04 10.12
N PHE A 33 -1.85 -13.58 10.51
CA PHE A 33 -1.37 -12.24 10.15
C PHE A 33 -1.22 -12.06 8.64
N ASN A 34 -0.54 -13.01 7.96
CA ASN A 34 -0.29 -12.91 6.52
C ASN A 34 -1.59 -12.96 5.70
N LEU A 35 -2.56 -13.79 6.12
CA LEU A 35 -3.88 -13.84 5.50
C LEU A 35 -4.65 -12.53 5.70
N THR A 36 -4.60 -11.97 6.90
CA THR A 36 -5.20 -10.66 7.20
C THR A 36 -4.57 -9.58 6.34
N ASN A 37 -3.24 -9.49 6.27
CA ASN A 37 -2.53 -8.52 5.46
C ASN A 37 -2.85 -8.66 3.96
N THR A 38 -2.92 -9.90 3.45
CA THR A 38 -3.30 -10.20 2.06
C THR A 38 -4.73 -9.71 1.77
N THR A 39 -5.66 -10.01 2.68
CA THR A 39 -7.06 -9.58 2.56
C THR A 39 -7.19 -8.06 2.56
N ILE A 40 -6.45 -7.37 3.42
CA ILE A 40 -6.44 -5.90 3.48
C ILE A 40 -5.90 -5.29 2.18
N GLN A 41 -4.81 -5.83 1.62
CA GLN A 41 -4.27 -5.37 0.35
C GLN A 41 -5.26 -5.59 -0.80
N LEU A 42 -5.95 -6.72 -0.82
CA LEU A 42 -6.98 -7.02 -1.80
C LEU A 42 -8.18 -6.07 -1.66
N LEU A 43 -8.68 -5.87 -0.44
CA LEU A 43 -9.75 -4.92 -0.16
C LEU A 43 -9.36 -3.49 -0.56
N TYR A 44 -8.12 -3.08 -0.27
CA TYR A 44 -7.61 -1.78 -0.70
C TYR A 44 -7.65 -1.63 -2.22
N LEU A 45 -7.14 -2.62 -2.97
CA LEU A 45 -7.11 -2.56 -4.43
C LEU A 45 -8.51 -2.51 -5.04
N ILE A 46 -9.46 -3.25 -4.47
CA ILE A 46 -10.85 -3.28 -4.94
C ILE A 46 -11.60 -2.01 -4.54
N LEU A 47 -11.56 -1.62 -3.26
CA LEU A 47 -12.43 -0.57 -2.73
C LEU A 47 -11.82 0.83 -2.85
N ALA A 48 -10.51 0.97 -2.69
CA ALA A 48 -9.83 2.26 -2.62
C ALA A 48 -8.84 2.53 -3.76
N GLY A 49 -8.37 1.49 -4.48
CA GLY A 49 -7.38 1.64 -5.54
C GLY A 49 -7.81 2.58 -6.67
N TRP A 50 -9.09 2.55 -7.06
CA TRP A 50 -9.64 3.47 -8.05
C TRP A 50 -9.59 4.93 -7.58
N MET A 51 -9.85 5.17 -6.30
CA MET A 51 -9.79 6.50 -5.69
C MET A 51 -8.34 7.01 -5.63
N ALA A 52 -7.40 6.15 -5.23
CA ALA A 52 -5.98 6.50 -5.21
C ALA A 52 -5.45 6.83 -6.61
N ASN A 53 -5.81 6.04 -7.63
CA ASN A 53 -5.43 6.29 -9.01
C ASN A 53 -6.03 7.60 -9.55
N SER A 54 -7.30 7.86 -9.24
CA SER A 54 -7.98 9.11 -9.62
C SER A 54 -7.36 10.31 -8.92
N ALA A 55 -7.12 10.23 -7.61
CA ALA A 55 -6.46 11.27 -6.85
C ALA A 55 -5.07 11.58 -7.42
N THR A 56 -4.28 10.54 -7.72
CA THR A 56 -2.96 10.68 -8.32
C THR A 56 -3.00 11.43 -9.65
N ARG A 57 -3.98 11.15 -10.51
CA ARG A 57 -4.14 11.82 -11.80
C ARG A 57 -4.46 13.31 -11.66
N TYR A 58 -5.39 13.64 -10.78
CA TYR A 58 -5.95 14.99 -10.69
C TYR A 58 -5.26 15.89 -9.66
N VAL A 59 -4.44 15.34 -8.75
CA VAL A 59 -3.84 16.12 -7.66
C VAL A 59 -2.99 17.29 -8.15
N GLY A 60 -2.28 17.14 -9.28
CA GLY A 60 -1.45 18.22 -9.83
C GLY A 60 -2.26 19.39 -10.37
N GLU A 61 -3.44 19.13 -10.96
CA GLU A 61 -4.35 20.17 -11.50
C GLU A 61 -5.07 20.88 -10.35
N GLU A 62 -5.70 20.13 -9.47
CA GLU A 62 -6.50 20.64 -8.36
C GLU A 62 -5.63 21.35 -7.30
N TYR A 63 -4.39 20.90 -7.10
CA TYR A 63 -3.47 21.59 -6.19
C TYR A 63 -3.04 22.97 -6.67
N ARG A 64 -2.99 23.18 -8.00
CA ARG A 64 -2.72 24.50 -8.59
C ARG A 64 -3.95 25.40 -8.55
N ALA A 65 -5.15 24.83 -8.62
CA ALA A 65 -6.40 25.60 -8.70
C ALA A 65 -6.83 26.15 -7.32
N ASP A 66 -6.81 25.30 -6.27
CA ASP A 66 -7.34 25.64 -4.95
C ASP A 66 -6.53 25.06 -3.78
N GLU A 67 -5.22 24.87 -3.96
CA GLU A 67 -4.35 24.20 -2.98
C GLU A 67 -4.80 22.76 -2.65
N GLY A 68 -5.60 22.15 -3.54
CA GLY A 68 -6.13 20.81 -3.37
C GLY A 68 -7.30 20.69 -2.38
N ARG A 69 -7.93 21.81 -1.98
CA ARG A 69 -9.02 21.79 -0.98
C ARG A 69 -10.18 20.91 -1.41
N GLY A 70 -10.66 21.07 -2.64
CA GLY A 70 -11.72 20.26 -3.21
C GLY A 70 -11.34 18.78 -3.32
N LEU A 71 -10.14 18.51 -3.81
CA LEU A 71 -9.63 17.16 -3.99
C LEU A 71 -9.49 16.41 -2.65
N PHE A 72 -8.71 16.95 -1.72
CA PHE A 72 -8.46 16.28 -0.44
C PHE A 72 -9.73 16.15 0.41
N SER A 73 -10.64 17.13 0.36
CA SER A 73 -11.92 17.04 1.06
C SER A 73 -12.81 15.96 0.47
N THR A 74 -12.87 15.84 -0.86
CA THR A 74 -13.63 14.79 -1.55
C THR A 74 -13.05 13.40 -1.28
N VAL A 75 -11.73 13.24 -1.41
CA VAL A 75 -11.01 12.00 -1.12
C VAL A 75 -11.19 11.57 0.34
N SER A 76 -11.04 12.49 1.29
CA SER A 76 -11.23 12.19 2.72
C SER A 76 -12.66 11.76 3.05
N THR A 77 -13.67 12.38 2.44
CA THR A 77 -15.07 11.99 2.65
C THR A 77 -15.34 10.58 2.14
N ILE A 78 -14.86 10.25 0.94
CA ILE A 78 -14.98 8.89 0.38
C ILE A 78 -14.23 7.88 1.26
N TYR A 79 -13.00 8.22 1.66
CA TYR A 79 -12.18 7.37 2.52
C TYR A 79 -12.86 7.05 3.85
N VAL A 80 -13.43 8.04 4.54
CA VAL A 80 -14.18 7.81 5.78
C VAL A 80 -15.37 6.89 5.54
N GLY A 81 -16.13 7.10 4.46
CA GLY A 81 -17.24 6.22 4.09
C GLY A 81 -16.78 4.77 3.86
N LEU A 82 -15.65 4.56 3.17
CA LEU A 82 -15.06 3.23 2.96
C LEU A 82 -14.59 2.59 4.28
N CYS A 83 -13.96 3.36 5.15
CA CYS A 83 -13.54 2.87 6.47
C CYS A 83 -14.73 2.39 7.30
N VAL A 84 -15.83 3.16 7.32
CA VAL A 84 -17.06 2.78 8.03
C VAL A 84 -17.65 1.49 7.43
N LEU A 85 -17.74 1.39 6.12
CA LEU A 85 -18.24 0.20 5.43
C LEU A 85 -17.42 -1.05 5.76
N VAL A 86 -16.09 -0.96 5.68
CA VAL A 86 -15.20 -2.08 6.02
C VAL A 86 -15.27 -2.42 7.51
N ALA A 87 -15.33 -1.42 8.38
CA ALA A 87 -15.47 -1.65 9.82
C ALA A 87 -16.77 -2.40 10.15
N ILE A 88 -17.91 -2.03 9.55
CA ILE A 88 -19.17 -2.74 9.71
C ILE A 88 -19.04 -4.19 9.22
N GLY A 89 -18.48 -4.42 8.02
CA GLY A 89 -18.25 -5.76 7.49
C GLY A 89 -17.36 -6.61 8.41
N CYS A 90 -16.27 -6.04 8.90
CA CYS A 90 -15.38 -6.72 9.85
C CYS A 90 -16.03 -7.00 11.21
N CYS A 91 -16.88 -6.08 11.72
CA CYS A 91 -17.66 -6.32 12.96
C CYS A 91 -18.64 -7.48 12.79
N ILE A 92 -19.37 -7.53 11.66
CA ILE A 92 -20.28 -8.64 11.36
C ILE A 92 -19.50 -9.95 11.26
N THR A 93 -18.40 -9.98 10.52
CA THR A 93 -17.57 -11.17 10.37
C THR A 93 -16.98 -11.62 11.70
N ALA A 94 -16.50 -10.70 12.52
CA ALA A 94 -15.98 -11.00 13.86
C ALA A 94 -17.05 -11.61 14.77
N ALA A 95 -18.27 -11.09 14.69
CA ALA A 95 -19.41 -11.63 15.47
C ALA A 95 -19.81 -13.04 15.02
N VAL A 96 -19.82 -13.30 13.72
CA VAL A 96 -20.18 -14.62 13.14
C VAL A 96 -19.08 -15.66 13.41
N THR A 97 -17.81 -15.28 13.20
CA THR A 97 -16.68 -16.22 13.34
C THR A 97 -16.11 -16.30 14.75
N GLN A 98 -16.59 -15.45 15.67
CA GLN A 98 -16.08 -15.30 17.05
C GLN A 98 -14.56 -14.98 17.08
N SER A 99 -14.02 -14.39 16.01
CA SER A 99 -12.61 -14.10 15.89
C SER A 99 -12.34 -12.58 15.93
N PRO A 100 -11.66 -12.07 16.94
CA PRO A 100 -11.35 -10.65 17.07
C PRO A 100 -10.28 -10.16 16.05
N VAL A 101 -9.65 -11.06 15.31
CA VAL A 101 -8.64 -10.73 14.27
C VAL A 101 -9.22 -9.80 13.21
N TYR A 102 -10.50 -9.95 12.86
CA TYR A 102 -11.17 -9.08 11.89
C TYR A 102 -11.29 -7.62 12.35
N LEU A 103 -11.43 -7.38 13.66
CA LEU A 103 -11.45 -6.01 14.19
C LEU A 103 -10.08 -5.34 14.06
N GLY A 104 -9.02 -6.09 14.37
CA GLY A 104 -7.64 -5.63 14.11
C GLY A 104 -7.40 -5.37 12.62
N GLY A 105 -7.93 -6.23 11.75
CA GLY A 105 -7.90 -6.06 10.30
C GLY A 105 -8.58 -4.78 9.82
N ALA A 106 -9.73 -4.41 10.40
CA ALA A 106 -10.41 -3.17 10.06
C ALA A 106 -9.55 -1.93 10.36
N LEU A 107 -8.94 -1.88 11.55
CA LEU A 107 -8.03 -0.79 11.93
C LEU A 107 -6.81 -0.73 10.99
N MET A 108 -6.23 -1.88 10.68
CA MET A 108 -5.10 -1.97 9.76
C MET A 108 -5.50 -1.53 8.33
N PHE A 109 -6.72 -1.86 7.85
CA PHE A 109 -7.23 -1.38 6.57
C PHE A 109 -7.31 0.15 6.53
N CYS A 110 -7.85 0.77 7.58
CA CYS A 110 -7.97 2.23 7.65
C CYS A 110 -6.59 2.90 7.54
N THR A 111 -5.64 2.52 8.39
CA THR A 111 -4.31 3.16 8.40
C THR A 111 -3.53 2.88 7.13
N TYR A 112 -3.56 1.65 6.63
CA TYR A 112 -2.91 1.26 5.37
C TYR A 112 -3.45 2.06 4.18
N THR A 113 -4.78 2.11 4.03
CA THR A 113 -5.44 2.83 2.91
C THR A 113 -5.13 4.32 2.96
N ALA A 114 -5.21 4.95 4.13
CA ALA A 114 -4.86 6.35 4.29
C ALA A 114 -3.42 6.64 3.88
N PHE A 115 -2.48 5.82 4.37
CA PHE A 115 -1.08 5.98 4.04
C PHE A 115 -0.81 5.82 2.54
N GLN A 116 -1.37 4.79 1.89
CA GLN A 116 -1.18 4.55 0.45
C GLN A 116 -1.68 5.73 -0.41
N VAL A 117 -2.86 6.25 -0.11
CA VAL A 117 -3.45 7.38 -0.85
C VAL A 117 -2.61 8.65 -0.67
N LEU A 118 -2.22 8.99 0.57
CA LEU A 118 -1.44 10.18 0.86
C LEU A 118 -0.01 10.06 0.33
N ASN A 119 0.59 8.89 0.40
CA ASN A 119 1.93 8.64 -0.16
C ASN A 119 1.96 8.82 -1.68
N ALA A 120 0.92 8.33 -2.38
CA ALA A 120 0.76 8.55 -3.81
C ALA A 120 0.65 10.05 -4.15
N ALA A 121 -0.13 10.81 -3.37
CA ALA A 121 -0.26 12.26 -3.53
C ALA A 121 1.07 13.00 -3.28
N LEU A 122 1.85 12.63 -2.25
CA LEU A 122 3.18 13.19 -1.98
C LEU A 122 4.13 13.03 -3.17
N ILE A 123 4.14 11.84 -3.78
CA ILE A 123 4.99 11.55 -4.95
C ILE A 123 4.59 12.44 -6.13
N GLN A 124 3.30 12.55 -6.42
CA GLN A 124 2.79 13.35 -7.55
C GLN A 124 2.99 14.86 -7.38
N LEU A 125 2.95 15.35 -6.16
CA LEU A 125 3.26 16.75 -5.83
C LEU A 125 4.77 17.04 -5.77
N GLY A 126 5.61 16.06 -6.12
CA GLY A 126 7.07 16.22 -6.10
C GLY A 126 7.69 16.21 -4.69
N ARG A 127 6.89 15.95 -3.63
CA ARG A 127 7.38 15.86 -2.25
C ARG A 127 8.00 14.49 -1.96
N VAL A 128 8.86 14.03 -2.86
CA VAL A 128 9.45 12.68 -2.85
C VAL A 128 10.24 12.39 -1.57
N LYS A 129 10.94 13.38 -1.03
CA LYS A 129 11.70 13.23 0.23
C LYS A 129 10.78 12.89 1.41
N ALA A 130 9.62 13.55 1.52
CA ALA A 130 8.63 13.26 2.55
C ALA A 130 8.02 11.85 2.35
N SER A 131 7.68 11.47 1.12
CA SER A 131 7.22 10.10 0.80
C SER A 131 8.22 9.03 1.25
N ILE A 132 9.50 9.21 0.92
CA ILE A 132 10.57 8.30 1.32
C ILE A 132 10.70 8.23 2.85
N LEU A 133 10.74 9.39 3.50
CA LEU A 133 10.87 9.47 4.97
C LEU A 133 9.77 8.67 5.66
N TRP A 134 8.50 8.92 5.30
CA TRP A 134 7.38 8.27 5.97
C TRP A 134 7.23 6.78 5.59
N SER A 135 7.60 6.38 4.36
CA SER A 135 7.68 4.95 4.00
C SER A 135 8.73 4.21 4.81
N LEU A 136 9.93 4.77 4.96
CA LEU A 136 10.99 4.17 5.77
C LEU A 136 10.63 4.16 7.26
N THR A 137 10.04 5.24 7.76
CA THR A 137 9.55 5.32 9.15
C THR A 137 8.52 4.23 9.42
N SER A 138 7.54 4.02 8.52
CA SER A 138 6.57 2.93 8.64
C SER A 138 7.27 1.57 8.67
N ALA A 139 8.20 1.30 7.76
CA ALA A 139 8.92 0.03 7.69
C ALA A 139 9.72 -0.27 8.97
N VAL A 140 10.43 0.72 9.49
CA VAL A 140 11.20 0.59 10.76
C VAL A 140 10.27 0.40 11.95
N LEU A 141 9.19 1.17 12.03
CA LEU A 141 8.23 1.06 13.12
C LEU A 141 7.51 -0.29 13.14
N LYS A 142 7.22 -0.91 11.99
CA LYS A 142 6.65 -2.27 11.92
C LYS A 142 7.53 -3.27 12.64
N LEU A 143 8.84 -3.20 12.44
CA LEU A 143 9.81 -4.05 13.16
C LEU A 143 9.89 -3.71 14.66
N ALA A 144 10.14 -2.44 14.97
CA ALA A 144 10.38 -2.00 16.34
C ALA A 144 9.16 -2.24 17.25
N VAL A 145 7.96 -1.89 16.78
CA VAL A 145 6.72 -2.04 17.56
C VAL A 145 6.36 -3.52 17.72
N ALA A 146 6.50 -4.35 16.67
CA ALA A 146 6.25 -5.78 16.79
C ALA A 146 7.16 -6.41 17.85
N PHE A 147 8.47 -6.10 17.78
CA PHE A 147 9.44 -6.61 18.75
C PHE A 147 9.13 -6.13 20.19
N ALA A 148 8.79 -4.85 20.36
CA ALA A 148 8.44 -4.27 21.66
C ALA A 148 7.17 -4.91 22.24
N LEU A 149 6.12 -5.14 21.43
CA LEU A 149 4.86 -5.74 21.90
C LEU A 149 5.00 -7.21 22.30
N VAL A 150 5.92 -7.94 21.68
CA VAL A 150 6.19 -9.34 22.02
C VAL A 150 7.13 -9.44 23.24
N GLY A 151 7.86 -8.37 23.57
CA GLY A 151 8.77 -8.34 24.71
C GLY A 151 9.94 -9.32 24.59
N GLY A 152 10.40 -9.60 23.36
CA GLY A 152 11.51 -10.51 23.07
C GLY A 152 11.19 -12.01 23.27
N LYS A 153 9.91 -12.38 23.48
CA LYS A 153 9.51 -13.78 23.57
C LYS A 153 9.50 -14.42 22.17
N SER A 154 9.96 -15.66 22.08
CA SER A 154 9.81 -16.51 20.91
C SER A 154 8.52 -17.34 21.00
N ASN A 155 8.04 -17.82 19.85
CA ASN A 155 6.82 -18.63 19.73
C ASN A 155 5.56 -17.97 20.31
N TYR A 156 5.37 -16.66 19.99
CA TYR A 156 4.21 -15.93 20.46
C TYR A 156 2.94 -16.42 19.73
N PRO A 157 1.86 -16.80 20.49
CA PRO A 157 0.74 -17.56 19.89
C PRO A 157 -0.30 -16.69 19.18
N SER A 158 -0.20 -15.36 19.25
CA SER A 158 -1.24 -14.45 18.76
C SER A 158 -0.74 -13.56 17.61
N PRO A 159 -1.53 -13.30 16.55
CA PRO A 159 -1.17 -12.41 15.45
C PRO A 159 -1.29 -10.92 15.80
N PHE A 160 -1.92 -10.56 16.93
CA PHE A 160 -2.23 -9.19 17.28
C PHE A 160 -1.03 -8.25 17.36
N PRO A 161 0.13 -8.62 17.94
CA PRO A 161 1.28 -7.72 17.96
C PRO A 161 1.73 -7.32 16.55
N ALA A 162 1.68 -8.23 15.57
CA ALA A 162 2.02 -7.93 14.18
C ALA A 162 0.96 -7.02 13.52
N ILE A 163 -0.33 -7.26 13.77
CA ILE A 163 -1.44 -6.42 13.28
C ILE A 163 -1.34 -5.01 13.85
N PHE A 164 -1.16 -4.87 15.16
CA PHE A 164 -1.03 -3.56 15.82
C PHE A 164 0.25 -2.84 15.42
N ALA A 165 1.36 -3.55 15.24
CA ALA A 165 2.59 -2.95 14.75
C ALA A 165 2.40 -2.32 13.37
N ASN A 166 1.73 -3.01 12.45
CA ASN A 166 1.40 -2.47 11.13
C ASN A 166 0.42 -1.29 11.22
N THR A 167 -0.62 -1.40 12.05
CA THR A 167 -1.59 -0.33 12.28
C THR A 167 -0.93 0.94 12.83
N ILE A 168 -0.10 0.81 13.85
CA ILE A 168 0.60 1.95 14.47
C ILE A 168 1.59 2.57 13.49
N ALA A 169 2.38 1.75 12.80
CA ALA A 169 3.39 2.22 11.86
C ALA A 169 2.78 2.99 10.68
N ASP A 170 1.74 2.43 10.05
CA ASP A 170 1.05 3.10 8.95
C ASP A 170 0.22 4.31 9.46
N GLY A 171 -0.28 4.26 10.70
CA GLY A 171 -0.93 5.39 11.36
C GLY A 171 0.02 6.57 11.58
N VAL A 172 1.21 6.33 12.13
CA VAL A 172 2.24 7.36 12.32
C VAL A 172 2.68 7.94 10.97
N ALA A 173 2.92 7.09 9.97
CA ALA A 173 3.26 7.53 8.62
C ALA A 173 2.14 8.36 7.96
N THR A 174 0.86 7.99 8.21
CA THR A 174 -0.31 8.76 7.78
C THR A 174 -0.33 10.15 8.40
N ILE A 175 -0.13 10.25 9.72
CA ILE A 175 -0.07 11.53 10.43
C ILE A 175 1.05 12.40 9.85
N GLY A 176 2.24 11.83 9.63
CA GLY A 176 3.35 12.54 9.03
C GLY A 176 3.05 13.01 7.59
N ALA A 177 2.40 12.20 6.78
CA ALA A 177 1.97 12.57 5.43
C ALA A 177 0.90 13.69 5.45
N VAL A 178 -0.04 13.64 6.40
CA VAL A 178 -1.07 14.69 6.63
C VAL A 178 -0.41 16.04 6.91
N PHE A 179 0.59 16.07 7.81
CA PHE A 179 1.33 17.30 8.09
C PHE A 179 2.19 17.73 6.90
N ALA A 180 2.84 16.80 6.22
CA ALA A 180 3.64 17.11 5.03
C ALA A 180 2.81 17.69 3.88
N LEU A 181 1.51 17.40 3.80
CA LEU A 181 0.57 17.95 2.82
C LEU A 181 -0.21 19.16 3.35
N SER A 182 -0.03 19.54 4.61
CA SER A 182 -0.78 20.63 5.28
C SER A 182 -2.30 20.41 5.29
N LEU A 183 -2.76 19.16 5.31
CA LEU A 183 -4.18 18.80 5.20
C LEU A 183 -5.08 19.35 6.33
N PRO A 184 -4.65 19.53 7.59
CA PRO A 184 -5.52 20.05 8.64
C PRO A 184 -6.12 21.43 8.31
N VAL A 185 -5.42 22.21 7.47
CA VAL A 185 -5.88 23.52 7.01
C VAL A 185 -6.76 23.41 5.76
N VAL A 186 -6.52 22.39 4.95
CA VAL A 186 -7.09 22.22 3.61
C VAL A 186 -8.40 21.42 3.63
N VAL A 187 -8.48 20.35 4.43
CA VAL A 187 -9.62 19.42 4.44
C VAL A 187 -10.78 19.97 5.27
N ARG A 188 -11.91 20.25 4.60
CA ARG A 188 -13.19 20.62 5.26
C ARG A 188 -14.35 20.06 4.45
N LEU A 189 -15.38 19.53 5.11
CA LEU A 189 -16.57 18.96 4.46
C LEU A 189 -17.25 19.95 3.49
N LYS A 190 -17.22 21.23 3.76
CA LYS A 190 -17.80 22.26 2.89
C LYS A 190 -17.15 22.34 1.50
N TYR A 191 -15.94 21.83 1.34
CA TYR A 191 -15.21 21.80 0.05
C TYR A 191 -15.43 20.49 -0.73
N PHE A 192 -16.31 19.62 -0.27
CA PHE A 192 -16.69 18.42 -1.03
C PHE A 192 -17.26 18.82 -2.40
N SER A 193 -16.69 18.25 -3.46
CA SER A 193 -17.05 18.58 -4.84
C SER A 193 -17.67 17.36 -5.55
N LYS A 194 -19.01 17.41 -5.74
CA LYS A 194 -19.73 16.38 -6.50
C LYS A 194 -19.27 16.27 -7.97
N PRO A 195 -18.95 17.38 -8.69
CA PRO A 195 -18.37 17.30 -10.03
C PRO A 195 -17.04 16.56 -10.05
N LEU A 196 -16.17 16.81 -9.06
CA LEU A 196 -14.89 16.13 -8.95
C LEU A 196 -15.07 14.64 -8.64
N LEU A 197 -16.01 14.26 -7.77
CA LEU A 197 -16.39 12.86 -7.54
C LEU A 197 -16.80 12.17 -8.83
N ASN A 198 -17.63 12.81 -9.67
CA ASN A 198 -18.05 12.24 -10.94
C ASN A 198 -16.85 12.05 -11.90
N ARG A 199 -15.89 12.99 -11.92
CA ARG A 199 -14.63 12.83 -12.69
C ARG A 199 -13.80 11.66 -12.17
N PHE A 200 -13.74 11.47 -10.86
CA PHE A 200 -13.05 10.35 -10.22
C PHE A 200 -13.70 9.02 -10.61
N LEU A 201 -15.01 8.92 -10.53
CA LEU A 201 -15.75 7.70 -10.90
C LEU A 201 -15.57 7.35 -12.38
N LYS A 202 -15.70 8.33 -13.28
CA LYS A 202 -15.52 8.10 -14.72
C LYS A 202 -14.12 7.59 -15.08
N TYR A 203 -13.09 8.01 -14.36
CA TYR A 203 -11.72 7.58 -14.60
C TYR A 203 -11.36 6.33 -13.80
N GLY A 204 -11.72 6.30 -12.52
CA GLY A 204 -11.30 5.27 -11.58
C GLY A 204 -12.03 3.95 -11.76
N VAL A 205 -13.33 3.97 -12.02
CA VAL A 205 -14.14 2.74 -12.16
C VAL A 205 -13.67 1.84 -13.30
N PRO A 206 -13.37 2.32 -14.51
CA PRO A 206 -12.76 1.47 -15.54
C PRO A 206 -11.43 0.86 -15.12
N LEU A 207 -10.62 1.60 -14.34
CA LEU A 207 -9.34 1.10 -13.83
C LEU A 207 -9.51 0.05 -12.71
N MET A 208 -10.67 0.00 -12.02
CA MET A 208 -10.95 -1.05 -11.04
C MET A 208 -10.84 -2.44 -11.66
N GLY A 209 -11.36 -2.64 -12.87
CA GLY A 209 -11.28 -3.92 -13.57
C GLY A 209 -9.82 -4.40 -13.71
N VAL A 210 -8.92 -3.52 -14.11
CA VAL A 210 -7.49 -3.83 -14.20
C VAL A 210 -6.90 -4.10 -12.81
N SER A 211 -7.22 -3.26 -11.83
CA SER A 211 -6.72 -3.42 -10.44
C SER A 211 -7.19 -4.73 -9.81
N ILE A 212 -8.46 -5.12 -10.03
CA ILE A 212 -9.02 -6.38 -9.55
C ILE A 212 -8.33 -7.56 -10.23
N SER A 213 -8.12 -7.53 -11.55
CA SER A 213 -7.41 -8.59 -12.26
C SER A 213 -5.99 -8.77 -11.75
N VAL A 214 -5.25 -7.69 -11.56
CA VAL A 214 -3.90 -7.71 -10.99
C VAL A 214 -3.92 -8.21 -9.54
N ALA A 215 -4.89 -7.77 -8.73
CA ALA A 215 -5.04 -8.22 -7.36
C ALA A 215 -5.31 -9.72 -7.26
N LEU A 216 -6.21 -10.23 -8.10
CA LEU A 216 -6.50 -11.66 -8.17
C LEU A 216 -5.26 -12.45 -8.59
N LEU A 217 -4.57 -12.04 -9.64
CA LEU A 217 -3.34 -12.71 -10.09
C LEU A 217 -2.25 -12.77 -9.02
N ASN A 218 -2.13 -11.72 -8.20
CA ASN A 218 -1.08 -11.63 -7.17
C ASN A 218 -1.46 -12.24 -5.83
N GLN A 219 -2.74 -12.55 -5.59
CA GLN A 219 -3.21 -12.92 -4.26
C GLN A 219 -4.00 -14.24 -4.23
N ILE A 220 -4.54 -14.69 -5.38
CA ILE A 220 -5.42 -15.86 -5.42
C ILE A 220 -4.70 -17.15 -5.00
N ASP A 221 -3.42 -17.27 -5.34
CA ASP A 221 -2.55 -18.37 -4.96
C ASP A 221 -2.52 -18.59 -3.45
N LYS A 222 -2.50 -17.52 -2.67
CA LYS A 222 -2.47 -17.56 -1.21
C LYS A 222 -3.74 -18.15 -0.61
N TYR A 223 -4.91 -17.80 -1.18
CA TYR A 223 -6.19 -18.37 -0.75
C TYR A 223 -6.33 -19.84 -1.17
N LEU A 224 -5.82 -20.20 -2.35
CA LEU A 224 -5.79 -21.58 -2.81
C LEU A 224 -4.91 -22.45 -1.89
N VAL A 225 -3.72 -21.96 -1.53
CA VAL A 225 -2.85 -22.67 -0.59
C VAL A 225 -3.52 -22.87 0.77
N VAL A 226 -4.19 -21.86 1.31
CA VAL A 226 -4.96 -22.03 2.56
C VAL A 226 -6.07 -23.06 2.40
N GLY A 227 -6.83 -22.99 1.31
CA GLY A 227 -7.99 -23.85 1.07
C GLY A 227 -7.63 -25.32 0.84
N PHE A 228 -6.52 -25.61 0.16
CA PHE A 228 -6.10 -26.97 -0.17
C PHE A 228 -5.12 -27.59 0.82
N TYR A 229 -4.24 -26.78 1.42
CA TYR A 229 -3.12 -27.28 2.22
C TYR A 229 -3.14 -26.81 3.68
N GLY A 230 -4.06 -25.91 4.03
CA GLY A 230 -4.24 -25.41 5.39
C GLY A 230 -3.25 -24.34 5.81
N ASN A 231 -3.44 -23.85 7.05
CA ASN A 231 -2.78 -22.65 7.57
C ASN A 231 -1.27 -22.82 7.79
N ILE A 232 -0.80 -24.02 8.15
CA ILE A 232 0.62 -24.29 8.44
C ILE A 232 1.45 -24.17 7.16
N LEU A 233 1.06 -24.90 6.10
CA LEU A 233 1.75 -24.82 4.81
C LEU A 233 1.65 -23.42 4.21
N TYR A 234 0.55 -22.72 4.42
CA TYR A 234 0.41 -21.34 3.99
C TYR A 234 1.40 -20.40 4.73
N ALA A 235 1.68 -20.61 6.01
CA ALA A 235 2.67 -19.78 6.72
C ALA A 235 4.05 -19.88 6.04
N TYR A 236 4.52 -21.06 5.70
CA TYR A 236 5.77 -21.26 4.97
C TYR A 236 5.72 -20.68 3.56
N TYR A 237 4.65 -20.96 2.83
CA TYR A 237 4.46 -20.43 1.47
C TYR A 237 4.48 -18.90 1.46
N SER A 238 3.67 -18.25 2.30
CA SER A 238 3.54 -16.80 2.33
C SER A 238 4.84 -16.09 2.73
N ASN A 239 5.62 -16.70 3.62
CA ASN A 239 6.90 -16.17 4.05
C ASN A 239 7.93 -16.21 2.91
N ASN A 240 8.10 -17.35 2.26
CA ASN A 240 8.98 -17.50 1.12
C ASN A 240 8.54 -16.62 -0.07
N ASN A 241 7.23 -16.55 -0.35
CA ASN A 241 6.68 -15.68 -1.38
C ASN A 241 6.92 -14.19 -1.07
N SER A 242 6.83 -13.76 0.18
CA SER A 242 7.10 -12.38 0.58
C SER A 242 8.57 -11.99 0.34
N ILE A 243 9.51 -12.90 0.62
CA ILE A 243 10.93 -12.69 0.35
C ILE A 243 11.18 -12.60 -1.16
N ALA A 244 10.69 -13.58 -1.93
CA ALA A 244 10.84 -13.61 -3.38
C ALA A 244 10.21 -12.38 -4.05
N SER A 245 8.95 -12.05 -3.70
CA SER A 245 8.23 -10.89 -4.22
C SER A 245 8.91 -9.58 -3.84
N GLY A 246 9.48 -9.49 -2.63
CA GLY A 246 10.26 -8.34 -2.18
C GLY A 246 11.48 -8.10 -3.09
N LEU A 247 12.25 -9.13 -3.37
CA LEU A 247 13.41 -9.06 -4.26
C LEU A 247 13.02 -8.68 -5.69
N PHE A 248 12.01 -9.33 -6.27
CA PHE A 248 11.51 -8.98 -7.60
C PHE A 248 10.97 -7.55 -7.67
N THR A 249 10.26 -7.10 -6.65
CA THR A 249 9.73 -5.74 -6.59
C THR A 249 10.87 -4.72 -6.53
N MET A 250 11.91 -4.97 -5.76
CA MET A 250 13.09 -4.09 -5.69
C MET A 250 13.73 -3.92 -7.06
N ILE A 251 13.95 -5.00 -7.80
CA ILE A 251 14.55 -4.99 -9.13
C ILE A 251 13.61 -4.27 -10.11
N SER A 252 12.35 -4.67 -10.18
CA SER A 252 11.35 -4.12 -11.09
C SER A 252 11.13 -2.63 -10.90
N VAL A 253 10.93 -2.18 -9.65
CA VAL A 253 10.74 -0.75 -9.33
C VAL A 253 12.01 0.03 -9.65
N GLY A 254 13.19 -0.55 -9.40
CA GLY A 254 14.49 0.05 -9.73
C GLY A 254 14.61 0.35 -11.23
N ILE A 255 14.38 -0.66 -12.06
CA ILE A 255 14.45 -0.55 -13.51
C ILE A 255 13.40 0.42 -14.05
N MET A 256 12.13 0.24 -13.67
CA MET A 256 11.04 1.07 -14.17
C MET A 256 11.23 2.56 -13.84
N ARG A 257 11.70 2.89 -12.65
CA ARG A 257 11.92 4.29 -12.26
C ARG A 257 13.17 4.93 -12.84
N GLY A 258 14.15 4.13 -13.23
CA GLY A 258 15.31 4.60 -14.00
C GLY A 258 14.96 4.81 -15.48
N VAL A 259 14.30 3.85 -16.10
CA VAL A 259 14.01 3.81 -17.54
C VAL A 259 12.85 4.74 -17.90
N TYR A 260 11.76 4.74 -17.13
CA TYR A 260 10.55 5.49 -17.48
C TYR A 260 10.77 7.01 -17.70
N PRO A 261 11.48 7.74 -16.82
CA PRO A 261 11.77 9.15 -17.06
C PRO A 261 12.68 9.41 -18.25
N ALA A 262 13.59 8.48 -18.54
CA ALA A 262 14.49 8.59 -19.70
C ALA A 262 13.69 8.40 -21.01
N VAL A 263 12.81 7.41 -21.07
CA VAL A 263 11.91 7.17 -22.20
C VAL A 263 11.01 8.38 -22.44
N LEU A 264 10.41 8.96 -21.37
CA LEU A 264 9.57 10.14 -21.49
C LEU A 264 10.34 11.37 -22.01
N ARG A 265 11.59 11.56 -21.58
CA ARG A 265 12.45 12.62 -22.12
C ARG A 265 12.74 12.39 -23.59
N GLY A 266 13.21 11.21 -23.95
CA GLY A 266 13.46 10.85 -25.35
C GLY A 266 12.23 11.06 -26.24
N TRP A 267 11.04 10.71 -25.72
CA TRP A 267 9.78 10.96 -26.43
C TRP A 267 9.50 12.45 -26.66
N ARG A 268 9.77 13.30 -25.67
CA ARG A 268 9.55 14.77 -25.78
C ARG A 268 10.56 15.44 -26.71
N GLU A 269 11.80 14.96 -26.73
CA GLU A 269 12.91 15.59 -27.46
C GLU A 269 13.00 15.10 -28.90
N GLY A 270 12.72 13.83 -29.20
CA GLY A 270 12.89 13.24 -30.52
C GLY A 270 11.80 12.24 -30.93
N GLY A 271 10.66 12.24 -30.21
CA GLY A 271 9.51 11.38 -30.50
C GLY A 271 9.84 9.90 -30.39
N LYS A 272 9.14 9.08 -31.18
CA LYS A 272 9.26 7.62 -31.18
C LYS A 272 10.67 7.13 -31.47
N ALA A 273 11.40 7.82 -32.36
CA ALA A 273 12.75 7.41 -32.80
C ALA A 273 13.78 7.48 -31.66
N ALA A 274 13.70 8.53 -30.80
CA ALA A 274 14.57 8.69 -29.64
C ALA A 274 14.14 7.87 -28.42
N ALA A 275 12.84 7.63 -28.27
CA ALA A 275 12.31 6.86 -27.12
C ALA A 275 12.52 5.34 -27.27
N LYS A 276 12.44 4.81 -28.49
CA LYS A 276 12.52 3.36 -28.78
C LYS A 276 13.80 2.70 -28.25
N PRO A 277 15.02 3.19 -28.54
CA PRO A 277 16.25 2.54 -28.07
C PRO A 277 16.34 2.54 -26.52
N LEU A 278 15.84 3.57 -25.86
CA LEU A 278 15.80 3.64 -24.39
C LEU A 278 14.80 2.62 -23.81
N LEU A 279 13.66 2.43 -24.46
CA LEU A 279 12.69 1.41 -24.09
C LEU A 279 13.26 0.00 -24.28
N ASP A 280 13.87 -0.27 -25.44
CA ASP A 280 14.49 -1.57 -25.77
C ASP A 280 15.61 -1.91 -24.77
N GLN A 281 16.40 -0.92 -24.36
CA GLN A 281 17.42 -1.09 -23.33
C GLN A 281 16.80 -1.40 -21.97
N GLY A 282 15.71 -0.72 -21.61
CA GLY A 282 14.97 -1.00 -20.38
C GLY A 282 14.37 -2.40 -20.35
N VAL A 283 13.78 -2.84 -21.47
CA VAL A 283 13.25 -4.21 -21.61
C VAL A 283 14.35 -5.26 -21.47
N ARG A 284 15.50 -5.05 -22.11
CA ARG A 284 16.65 -5.96 -21.95
C ARG A 284 17.12 -6.06 -20.51
N LEU A 285 17.22 -4.92 -19.79
CA LEU A 285 17.59 -4.92 -18.38
C LEU A 285 16.55 -5.62 -17.49
N TYR A 286 15.30 -5.66 -17.89
CA TYR A 286 14.23 -6.32 -17.16
C TYR A 286 14.18 -7.84 -17.39
N LEU A 287 14.67 -8.29 -18.57
CA LEU A 287 14.69 -9.71 -18.94
C LEU A 287 15.97 -10.44 -18.51
N LEU A 288 17.00 -9.72 -18.05
CA LEU A 288 18.22 -10.27 -17.44
C LEU A 288 18.02 -10.60 -15.96
#